data_f02736971aaf2734e141e3c077a9ca1f
#
_entry.id   f02736971aaf2734e141e3c077a9ca1f
#
_cell.length_a   1.000
_cell.length_b   1.000
_cell.length_c   1.000
_cell.angle_alpha   90.00
_cell.angle_beta   90.00
_cell.angle_gamma   90.00
#
_symmetry.space_group_name_H-M   'P 1'
#
loop_
_entity.id
_entity.type
_entity.pdbx_description
1 polymer ?
#
loop_
_entity_poly.entity_id
_entity_poly.type
_entity_poly.pdbx_seq_one_letter_code
_entity_poly.pdbx_strand_id
1 'polypeptide(L)'
;MKIRNSLILLLTAAIWGVALVAQSVGMDYVGPFTFLFARSVIGGIVLLPVVAILHRNGAIHTYENAEEKRRARKTLILGGVCCGTALCFASIFQQIGLLYTTVGKSGFLTACYILIVPLLGLLFGRKCGRLVWCGVALAIVGLYFLCLTDGLSVNLGDLLTFVCAILFSVHIMVIDHFSPLTDSVKMSCIQFYVCAAIAGVGMLLFEQPSLSALLAAWKPVLYAGALSSGAAYTLQIIGQKGMNPTVASLIMSLESVISVLAGWVILHQTLSGREILGCVLMFAAIILAQLPDKNAV
;
A
#
# COMPACT_ATOMS: atom_id res chain seq x y z
N MET A 1 -22.19 -2.08 2.66
CA MET A 1 -20.97 -1.25 2.70
C MET A 1 -19.72 -2.08 2.92
N LYS A 2 -19.66 -2.98 3.92
CA LYS A 2 -18.46 -3.80 4.22
C LYS A 2 -17.96 -4.67 3.05
N ILE A 3 -18.85 -5.42 2.37
CA ILE A 3 -18.46 -6.31 1.25
C ILE A 3 -17.85 -5.53 0.09
N ARG A 4 -18.46 -4.42 -0.33
CA ARG A 4 -17.92 -3.55 -1.39
C ARG A 4 -16.53 -3.06 -1.07
N ASN A 5 -16.30 -2.56 0.14
CA ASN A 5 -15.01 -2.07 0.58
C ASN A 5 -13.95 -3.19 0.64
N SER A 6 -14.33 -4.39 1.09
CA SER A 6 -13.46 -5.57 1.06
C SER A 6 -13.05 -5.97 -0.36
N LEU A 7 -13.99 -5.94 -1.32
CA LEU A 7 -13.69 -6.22 -2.73
C LEU A 7 -12.76 -5.16 -3.34
N ILE A 8 -12.94 -3.89 -2.99
CA ILE A 8 -12.06 -2.80 -3.43
C ILE A 8 -10.64 -3.03 -2.89
N LEU A 9 -10.48 -3.37 -1.60
CA LEU A 9 -9.16 -3.63 -1.01
C LEU A 9 -8.53 -4.92 -1.56
N LEU A 10 -9.32 -5.93 -1.89
CA LEU A 10 -8.85 -7.14 -2.55
C LEU A 10 -8.29 -6.83 -3.96
N LEU A 11 -8.98 -5.98 -4.73
CA LEU A 11 -8.48 -5.50 -6.02
C LEU A 11 -7.19 -4.70 -5.84
N THR A 12 -7.11 -3.85 -4.81
CA THR A 12 -5.89 -3.14 -4.43
C THR A 12 -4.73 -4.11 -4.19
N ALA A 13 -4.95 -5.13 -3.36
CA ALA A 13 -3.95 -6.16 -3.06
C ALA A 13 -3.50 -6.92 -4.32
N ALA A 14 -4.44 -7.23 -5.23
CA ALA A 14 -4.13 -7.88 -6.50
C ALA A 14 -3.21 -7.02 -7.38
N ILE A 15 -3.49 -5.73 -7.50
CA ILE A 15 -2.64 -4.81 -8.28
C ILE A 15 -1.26 -4.68 -7.63
N TRP A 16 -1.17 -4.60 -6.30
CA TRP A 16 0.11 -4.46 -5.60
C TRP A 16 0.96 -5.73 -5.63
N GLY A 17 0.35 -6.91 -5.55
CA GLY A 17 1.08 -8.16 -5.68
C GLY A 17 1.84 -8.25 -7.00
N VAL A 18 1.23 -7.86 -8.11
CA VAL A 18 1.92 -7.75 -9.42
C VAL A 18 2.91 -6.59 -9.45
N ALA A 19 2.61 -5.48 -8.74
CA ALA A 19 3.48 -4.31 -8.72
C ALA A 19 4.83 -4.56 -8.04
N LEU A 20 4.94 -5.48 -7.08
CA LEU A 20 6.21 -5.85 -6.47
C LEU A 20 7.20 -6.41 -7.51
N VAL A 21 6.71 -7.24 -8.44
CA VAL A 21 7.52 -7.74 -9.57
C VAL A 21 7.94 -6.58 -10.48
N ALA A 22 7.00 -5.69 -10.82
CA ALA A 22 7.31 -4.53 -11.65
C ALA A 22 8.33 -3.59 -10.97
N GLN A 23 8.27 -3.40 -9.66
CA GLN A 23 9.23 -2.60 -8.90
C GLN A 23 10.64 -3.23 -8.94
N SER A 24 10.74 -4.54 -8.72
CA SER A 24 12.02 -5.25 -8.80
C SER A 24 12.66 -5.11 -10.18
N VAL A 25 11.91 -5.42 -11.25
CA VAL A 25 12.39 -5.27 -12.63
C VAL A 25 12.74 -3.81 -12.98
N GLY A 26 11.98 -2.85 -12.47
CA GLY A 26 12.23 -1.43 -12.75
C GLY A 26 13.54 -0.93 -12.15
N MET A 27 13.93 -1.46 -10.99
CA MET A 27 15.19 -1.08 -10.33
C MET A 27 16.45 -1.69 -10.99
N ASP A 28 16.32 -2.61 -11.94
CA ASP A 28 17.44 -3.04 -12.78
C ASP A 28 17.90 -1.93 -13.75
N TYR A 29 17.06 -0.93 -13.99
CA TYR A 29 17.31 0.16 -14.94
C TYR A 29 17.58 1.50 -14.25
N VAL A 30 16.88 1.81 -13.16
CA VAL A 30 16.92 3.10 -12.47
C VAL A 30 17.01 2.93 -10.96
N GLY A 31 17.57 3.92 -10.29
CA GLY A 31 17.66 3.91 -8.82
C GLY A 31 16.30 4.05 -8.12
N PRO A 32 16.23 3.72 -6.82
CA PRO A 32 15.00 3.69 -6.03
C PRO A 32 14.28 5.04 -5.97
N PHE A 33 14.99 6.14 -5.86
CA PHE A 33 14.38 7.49 -5.83
C PHE A 33 13.84 7.89 -7.20
N THR A 34 14.57 7.60 -8.29
CA THR A 34 14.15 7.87 -9.67
C THR A 34 12.89 7.07 -10.01
N PHE A 35 12.86 5.78 -9.64
CA PHE A 35 11.69 4.93 -9.86
C PHE A 35 10.48 5.45 -9.07
N LEU A 36 10.66 5.79 -7.78
CA LEU A 36 9.59 6.31 -6.93
C LEU A 36 9.08 7.67 -7.42
N PHE A 37 9.98 8.56 -7.84
CA PHE A 37 9.62 9.85 -8.44
C PHE A 37 8.75 9.65 -9.69
N ALA A 38 9.25 8.88 -10.65
CA ALA A 38 8.56 8.68 -11.92
C ALA A 38 7.17 8.05 -11.76
N ARG A 39 7.05 6.97 -10.96
CA ARG A 39 5.75 6.33 -10.70
C ARG A 39 4.77 7.25 -9.97
N SER A 40 5.27 8.11 -9.06
CA SER A 40 4.42 9.05 -8.33
C SER A 40 3.93 10.19 -9.21
N VAL A 41 4.76 10.72 -10.10
CA VAL A 41 4.35 11.72 -11.10
C VAL A 41 3.27 11.14 -12.01
N ILE A 42 3.47 9.93 -12.55
CA ILE A 42 2.48 9.28 -13.41
C ILE A 42 1.18 9.04 -12.63
N GLY A 43 1.26 8.55 -11.39
CA GLY A 43 0.09 8.35 -10.53
C GLY A 43 -0.71 9.64 -10.32
N GLY A 44 -0.02 10.74 -10.04
CA GLY A 44 -0.64 12.07 -9.91
C GLY A 44 -1.31 12.52 -11.23
N ILE A 45 -0.62 12.39 -12.36
CA ILE A 45 -1.15 12.78 -13.69
C ILE A 45 -2.40 11.97 -14.06
N VAL A 46 -2.38 10.65 -13.84
CA VAL A 46 -3.53 9.76 -14.13
C VAL A 46 -4.76 10.14 -13.30
N LEU A 47 -4.59 10.68 -12.10
CA LEU A 47 -5.69 11.09 -11.24
C LEU A 47 -6.29 12.45 -11.62
N LEU A 48 -5.57 13.33 -12.32
CA LEU A 48 -6.09 14.65 -12.71
C LEU A 48 -7.40 14.59 -13.52
N PRO A 49 -7.50 13.78 -14.61
CA PRO A 49 -8.76 13.65 -15.34
C PRO A 49 -9.86 13.03 -14.48
N VAL A 50 -9.56 12.10 -13.59
CA VAL A 50 -10.55 11.50 -12.68
C VAL A 50 -11.11 12.57 -11.74
N VAL A 51 -10.25 13.39 -11.13
CA VAL A 51 -10.65 14.53 -10.29
C VAL A 51 -11.51 15.53 -11.09
N ALA A 52 -11.12 15.83 -12.34
CA ALA A 52 -11.88 16.75 -13.20
C ALA A 52 -13.27 16.21 -13.57
N ILE A 53 -13.39 14.93 -13.90
CA ILE A 53 -14.67 14.28 -14.21
C ILE A 53 -15.58 14.26 -12.99
N LEU A 54 -15.06 13.89 -11.82
CA LEU A 54 -15.83 13.89 -10.57
C LEU A 54 -16.29 15.30 -10.21
N HIS A 55 -15.46 16.30 -10.50
CA HIS A 55 -15.83 17.71 -10.33
C HIS A 55 -17.00 18.13 -11.24
N ARG A 56 -16.98 17.74 -12.51
CA ARG A 56 -18.05 18.07 -13.48
C ARG A 56 -19.37 17.36 -13.16
N ASN A 57 -19.34 16.16 -12.60
CA ASN A 57 -20.51 15.35 -12.32
C ASN A 57 -21.21 15.72 -10.99
N GLY A 58 -20.85 16.83 -10.35
CA GLY A 58 -21.49 17.29 -9.13
C GLY A 58 -21.27 16.38 -7.89
N ALA A 59 -20.32 15.44 -7.96
CA ALA A 59 -19.95 14.58 -6.81
C ALA A 59 -19.19 15.35 -5.72
N ILE A 60 -19.31 16.69 -5.69
CA ILE A 60 -18.63 17.58 -4.77
C ILE A 60 -19.60 18.00 -3.70
N HIS A 61 -19.15 17.92 -2.45
CA HIS A 61 -19.84 18.54 -1.34
C HIS A 61 -20.11 20.01 -1.63
N THR A 62 -21.36 20.41 -1.66
CA THR A 62 -21.78 21.81 -1.62
C THR A 62 -21.53 22.30 -0.20
N TYR A 63 -20.64 23.26 -0.06
CA TYR A 63 -20.35 23.89 1.22
C TYR A 63 -21.37 25.01 1.48
N GLU A 64 -21.89 25.09 2.70
CA GLU A 64 -22.89 26.07 3.09
C GLU A 64 -22.30 27.50 3.16
N ASN A 65 -21.01 27.61 3.50
CA ASN A 65 -20.32 28.89 3.63
C ASN A 65 -18.83 28.81 3.29
N ALA A 66 -18.20 30.00 3.13
CA ALA A 66 -16.80 30.12 2.76
C ALA A 66 -15.84 29.57 3.83
N GLU A 67 -16.24 29.63 5.09
CA GLU A 67 -15.42 29.13 6.22
C GLU A 67 -15.37 27.60 6.25
N GLU A 68 -16.49 26.93 6.04
CA GLU A 68 -16.58 25.49 5.90
C GLU A 68 -15.72 25.01 4.73
N LYS A 69 -15.82 25.66 3.57
CA LYS A 69 -14.97 25.37 2.40
C LYS A 69 -13.49 25.51 2.70
N ARG A 70 -13.10 26.56 3.45
CA ARG A 70 -11.70 26.78 3.86
C ARG A 70 -11.23 25.69 4.82
N ARG A 71 -12.06 25.28 5.78
CA ARG A 71 -11.75 24.20 6.72
C ARG A 71 -11.60 22.86 6.01
N ALA A 72 -12.54 22.51 5.14
CA ALA A 72 -12.48 21.26 4.35
C ALA A 72 -11.22 21.22 3.44
N ARG A 73 -10.87 22.35 2.81
CA ARG A 73 -9.63 22.45 2.01
C ARG A 73 -8.38 22.27 2.85
N LYS A 74 -8.32 22.85 4.06
CA LYS A 74 -7.18 22.66 4.96
C LYS A 74 -7.03 21.19 5.37
N THR A 75 -8.14 20.54 5.74
CA THR A 75 -8.16 19.12 6.11
C THR A 75 -7.72 18.21 4.96
N LEU A 76 -8.19 18.49 3.74
CA LEU A 76 -7.79 17.79 2.53
C LEU A 76 -6.28 17.92 2.26
N ILE A 77 -5.74 19.14 2.31
CA ILE A 77 -4.31 19.37 2.07
C ILE A 77 -3.48 18.68 3.16
N LEU A 78 -3.86 18.86 4.43
CA LEU A 78 -3.15 18.21 5.55
C LEU A 78 -3.16 16.69 5.41
N GLY A 79 -4.33 16.10 5.12
CA GLY A 79 -4.46 14.66 4.90
C GLY A 79 -3.60 14.17 3.74
N GLY A 80 -3.62 14.87 2.61
CA GLY A 80 -2.79 14.54 1.44
C GLY A 80 -1.29 14.66 1.71
N VAL A 81 -0.87 15.70 2.45
CA VAL A 81 0.54 15.89 2.84
C VAL A 81 0.98 14.81 3.81
N CYS A 82 0.22 14.52 4.86
CA CYS A 82 0.55 13.46 5.82
C CYS A 82 0.61 12.09 5.14
N CYS A 83 -0.39 11.75 4.30
CA CYS A 83 -0.39 10.50 3.54
C CYS A 83 0.81 10.43 2.57
N GLY A 84 1.07 11.49 1.82
CA GLY A 84 2.15 11.54 0.84
C GLY A 84 3.53 11.42 1.48
N THR A 85 3.75 12.04 2.63
CA THR A 85 4.98 11.94 3.40
C THR A 85 5.19 10.52 3.93
N ALA A 86 4.16 9.94 4.59
CA ALA A 86 4.23 8.57 5.11
C ALA A 86 4.45 7.55 3.99
N LEU A 87 3.71 7.69 2.88
CA LEU A 87 3.86 6.85 1.70
C LEU A 87 5.26 6.94 1.09
N CYS A 88 5.80 8.16 0.96
CA CYS A 88 7.11 8.37 0.35
C CYS A 88 8.21 7.66 1.16
N PHE A 89 8.27 7.91 2.46
CA PHE A 89 9.27 7.25 3.30
C PHE A 89 9.09 5.74 3.35
N ALA A 90 7.87 5.24 3.50
CA ALA A 90 7.60 3.79 3.43
C ALA A 90 8.11 3.19 2.12
N SER A 91 7.80 3.83 0.99
CA SER A 91 8.20 3.36 -0.33
C SER A 91 9.72 3.44 -0.56
N ILE A 92 10.39 4.48 -0.07
CA ILE A 92 11.86 4.60 -0.17
C ILE A 92 12.54 3.45 0.59
N PHE A 93 12.13 3.20 1.84
CA PHE A 93 12.68 2.10 2.63
C PHE A 93 12.42 0.74 1.99
N GLN A 94 11.24 0.52 1.39
CA GLN A 94 10.93 -0.69 0.64
C GLN A 94 11.81 -0.85 -0.60
N GLN A 95 11.93 0.21 -1.41
CA GLN A 95 12.72 0.20 -2.65
C GLN A 95 14.21 -0.05 -2.37
N ILE A 96 14.79 0.63 -1.37
CA ILE A 96 16.18 0.41 -0.97
C ILE A 96 16.32 -0.99 -0.36
N GLY A 97 15.38 -1.43 0.46
CA GLY A 97 15.37 -2.78 1.03
C GLY A 97 15.41 -3.87 -0.02
N LEU A 98 14.65 -3.73 -1.11
CA LEU A 98 14.61 -4.66 -2.24
C LEU A 98 15.97 -4.83 -2.97
N LEU A 99 16.91 -3.88 -2.82
CA LEU A 99 18.26 -4.03 -3.38
C LEU A 99 19.11 -5.05 -2.60
N TYR A 100 18.75 -5.35 -1.35
CA TYR A 100 19.56 -6.17 -0.43
C TYR A 100 18.83 -7.42 0.06
N THR A 101 17.54 -7.61 -0.26
CA THR A 101 16.75 -8.77 0.15
C THR A 101 15.93 -9.32 -1.03
N THR A 102 15.37 -10.53 -0.87
CA THR A 102 14.53 -11.13 -1.90
C THR A 102 13.13 -10.51 -1.91
N VAL A 103 12.45 -10.57 -3.07
CA VAL A 103 11.08 -10.07 -3.22
C VAL A 103 10.13 -10.78 -2.22
N GLY A 104 10.31 -12.10 -2.02
CA GLY A 104 9.51 -12.87 -1.06
C GLY A 104 9.71 -12.39 0.39
N LYS A 105 10.97 -12.22 0.84
CA LYS A 105 11.25 -11.69 2.19
C LYS A 105 10.73 -10.25 2.35
N SER A 106 10.93 -9.41 1.33
CA SER A 106 10.40 -8.04 1.34
C SER A 106 8.88 -8.02 1.45
N GLY A 107 8.18 -8.88 0.70
CA GLY A 107 6.74 -9.06 0.80
C GLY A 107 6.29 -9.49 2.21
N PHE A 108 6.97 -10.48 2.81
CA PHE A 108 6.70 -10.91 4.18
C PHE A 108 6.89 -9.79 5.20
N LEU A 109 8.04 -9.12 5.17
CA LEU A 109 8.38 -8.09 6.13
C LEU A 109 7.48 -6.86 5.98
N THR A 110 7.17 -6.46 4.76
CA THR A 110 6.19 -5.39 4.51
C THR A 110 4.84 -5.77 5.08
N ALA A 111 4.35 -6.97 4.82
CA ALA A 111 3.04 -7.43 5.31
C ALA A 111 2.97 -7.55 6.85
N CYS A 112 4.08 -7.47 7.59
CA CYS A 112 4.07 -7.35 9.06
C CYS A 112 3.29 -6.13 9.56
N TYR A 113 2.93 -5.18 8.68
CA TYR A 113 1.97 -4.12 9.03
C TYR A 113 0.63 -4.69 9.57
N ILE A 114 0.26 -5.93 9.25
CA ILE A 114 -0.94 -6.58 9.82
C ILE A 114 -0.89 -6.74 11.34
N LEU A 115 0.31 -6.84 11.91
CA LEU A 115 0.52 -6.86 13.36
C LEU A 115 0.65 -5.44 13.93
N ILE A 116 1.36 -4.56 13.20
CA ILE A 116 1.68 -3.22 13.68
C ILE A 116 0.44 -2.31 13.69
N VAL A 117 -0.43 -2.41 12.67
CA VAL A 117 -1.65 -1.61 12.57
C VAL A 117 -2.59 -1.80 13.77
N PRO A 118 -2.96 -3.02 14.20
CA PRO A 118 -3.79 -3.18 15.40
C PRO A 118 -3.11 -2.71 16.67
N LEU A 119 -1.77 -2.87 16.81
CA LEU A 119 -1.02 -2.34 17.94
C LEU A 119 -1.07 -0.82 18.01
N LEU A 120 -0.85 -0.14 16.87
CA LEU A 120 -1.05 1.31 16.77
C LEU A 120 -2.50 1.69 17.04
N GLY A 121 -3.47 0.92 16.52
CA GLY A 121 -4.89 1.15 16.75
C GLY A 121 -5.24 1.15 18.25
N LEU A 122 -4.66 0.24 19.04
CA LEU A 122 -4.86 0.21 20.49
C LEU A 122 -4.37 1.49 21.16
N LEU A 123 -3.23 2.05 20.74
CA LEU A 123 -2.71 3.33 21.26
C LEU A 123 -3.67 4.50 21.00
N PHE A 124 -4.46 4.44 19.92
CA PHE A 124 -5.49 5.43 19.58
C PHE A 124 -6.89 5.05 20.09
N GLY A 125 -6.99 4.11 21.05
CA GLY A 125 -8.26 3.70 21.65
C GLY A 125 -9.16 2.85 20.75
N ARG A 126 -8.65 2.35 19.63
CA ARG A 126 -9.38 1.42 18.75
C ARG A 126 -9.41 0.03 19.37
N LYS A 127 -10.57 -0.59 19.41
CA LYS A 127 -10.71 -1.98 19.90
C LYS A 127 -10.78 -2.94 18.72
N CYS A 128 -10.12 -4.09 18.84
CA CYS A 128 -10.22 -5.19 17.89
C CYS A 128 -10.85 -6.40 18.60
N GLY A 129 -11.81 -7.03 17.92
CA GLY A 129 -12.44 -8.26 18.40
C GLY A 129 -11.46 -9.44 18.45
N ARG A 130 -11.81 -10.47 19.24
CA ARG A 130 -10.96 -11.67 19.38
C ARG A 130 -10.71 -12.38 18.05
N LEU A 131 -11.74 -12.46 17.19
CA LEU A 131 -11.62 -13.09 15.88
C LEU A 131 -10.63 -12.36 14.96
N VAL A 132 -10.53 -11.04 15.06
CA VAL A 132 -9.55 -10.25 14.32
C VAL A 132 -8.13 -10.59 14.78
N TRP A 133 -7.89 -10.70 16.09
CA TRP A 133 -6.58 -11.11 16.63
C TRP A 133 -6.20 -12.55 16.24
N CYS A 134 -7.16 -13.47 16.25
CA CYS A 134 -6.95 -14.83 15.75
C CYS A 134 -6.61 -14.82 14.25
N GLY A 135 -7.28 -13.98 13.46
CA GLY A 135 -6.98 -13.75 12.04
C GLY A 135 -5.57 -13.22 11.84
N VAL A 136 -5.15 -12.22 12.61
CA VAL A 136 -3.79 -11.66 12.56
C VAL A 136 -2.73 -12.73 12.88
N ALA A 137 -2.93 -13.50 13.94
CA ALA A 137 -1.99 -14.58 14.30
C ALA A 137 -1.91 -15.65 13.19
N LEU A 138 -3.05 -16.05 12.63
CA LEU A 138 -3.10 -17.02 11.54
C LEU A 138 -2.44 -16.48 10.26
N ALA A 139 -2.64 -15.19 9.97
CA ALA A 139 -2.01 -14.53 8.82
C ALA A 139 -0.48 -14.45 8.94
N ILE A 140 0.06 -14.20 10.14
CA ILE A 140 1.51 -14.21 10.38
C ILE A 140 2.08 -15.59 10.10
N VAL A 141 1.41 -16.66 10.56
CA VAL A 141 1.81 -18.05 10.27
C VAL A 141 1.74 -18.33 8.76
N GLY A 142 0.67 -17.88 8.09
CA GLY A 142 0.52 -18.01 6.64
C GLY A 142 1.63 -17.31 5.87
N LEU A 143 1.95 -16.06 6.24
CA LEU A 143 3.05 -15.30 5.65
C LEU A 143 4.42 -15.95 5.87
N TYR A 144 4.65 -16.52 7.05
CA TYR A 144 5.87 -17.29 7.33
C TYR A 144 6.05 -18.46 6.35
N PHE A 145 4.98 -19.25 6.15
CA PHE A 145 5.04 -20.37 5.20
C PHE A 145 5.16 -19.90 3.75
N LEU A 146 4.57 -18.77 3.40
CA LEU A 146 4.53 -18.25 2.04
C LEU A 146 5.87 -17.64 1.60
N CYS A 147 6.53 -16.88 2.47
CA CYS A 147 7.61 -15.99 2.04
C CYS A 147 9.01 -16.38 2.55
N LEU A 148 9.12 -17.21 3.58
CA LEU A 148 10.42 -17.58 4.16
C LEU A 148 10.88 -18.95 3.66
N THR A 149 11.51 -18.99 2.48
CA THR A 149 12.05 -20.22 1.88
C THR A 149 13.49 -20.51 2.28
N ASP A 150 14.33 -19.48 2.52
CA ASP A 150 15.79 -19.58 2.60
C ASP A 150 16.38 -19.40 4.01
N GLY A 151 15.59 -19.58 5.06
CA GLY A 151 16.03 -19.43 6.46
C GLY A 151 15.96 -18.00 7.01
N LEU A 152 16.28 -17.86 8.31
CA LEU A 152 16.11 -16.62 9.11
C LEU A 152 17.40 -15.76 9.19
N SER A 153 18.20 -15.68 8.13
CA SER A 153 19.30 -14.71 8.13
C SER A 153 18.75 -13.29 7.96
N VAL A 154 19.05 -12.41 8.91
CA VAL A 154 18.64 -10.99 8.86
C VAL A 154 19.76 -10.18 8.19
N ASN A 155 19.43 -9.46 7.14
CA ASN A 155 20.34 -8.55 6.44
C ASN A 155 19.85 -7.08 6.51
N LEU A 156 20.62 -6.16 5.95
CA LEU A 156 20.24 -4.73 5.92
C LEU A 156 18.91 -4.49 5.19
N GLY A 157 18.66 -5.21 4.10
CA GLY A 157 17.41 -5.10 3.34
C GLY A 157 16.19 -5.52 4.14
N ASP A 158 16.34 -6.56 4.97
CA ASP A 158 15.28 -7.03 5.87
C ASP A 158 14.95 -5.97 6.92
N LEU A 159 15.97 -5.32 7.51
CA LEU A 159 15.78 -4.24 8.47
C LEU A 159 15.07 -3.03 7.85
N LEU A 160 15.52 -2.60 6.67
CA LEU A 160 14.91 -1.48 5.94
C LEU A 160 13.45 -1.79 5.58
N THR A 161 13.16 -3.01 5.15
CA THR A 161 11.80 -3.45 4.82
C THR A 161 10.91 -3.54 6.08
N PHE A 162 11.47 -3.89 7.22
CA PHE A 162 10.71 -3.85 8.48
C PHE A 162 10.38 -2.42 8.90
N VAL A 163 11.31 -1.47 8.73
CA VAL A 163 11.03 -0.03 8.92
C VAL A 163 9.93 0.43 7.95
N CYS A 164 9.97 -0.02 6.70
CA CYS A 164 8.90 0.22 5.73
C CYS A 164 7.54 -0.26 6.26
N ALA A 165 7.44 -1.45 6.87
CA ALA A 165 6.19 -1.96 7.43
C ALA A 165 5.63 -1.05 8.54
N ILE A 166 6.50 -0.49 9.39
CA ILE A 166 6.10 0.50 10.42
C ILE A 166 5.54 1.75 9.74
N LEU A 167 6.21 2.27 8.71
CA LEU A 167 5.79 3.48 8.01
C LEU A 167 4.50 3.27 7.19
N PHE A 168 4.31 2.09 6.57
CA PHE A 168 3.02 1.75 5.95
C PHE A 168 1.91 1.62 6.98
N SER A 169 2.20 1.11 8.18
CA SER A 169 1.22 1.08 9.27
C SER A 169 0.77 2.50 9.66
N VAL A 170 1.72 3.44 9.75
CA VAL A 170 1.40 4.86 9.97
C VAL A 170 0.56 5.41 8.81
N HIS A 171 0.93 5.12 7.56
CA HIS A 171 0.17 5.55 6.38
C HIS A 171 -1.29 5.03 6.42
N ILE A 172 -1.50 3.75 6.77
CA ILE A 172 -2.83 3.15 6.93
C ILE A 172 -3.64 3.88 8.01
N MET A 173 -3.03 4.22 9.14
CA MET A 173 -3.69 4.95 10.22
C MET A 173 -4.01 6.40 9.83
N VAL A 174 -3.15 7.05 9.07
CA VAL A 174 -3.40 8.40 8.51
C VAL A 174 -4.57 8.37 7.55
N ILE A 175 -4.66 7.37 6.66
CA ILE A 175 -5.81 7.17 5.79
C ILE A 175 -7.10 6.94 6.60
N ASP A 176 -7.05 6.10 7.62
CA ASP A 176 -8.21 5.84 8.50
C ASP A 176 -8.75 7.13 9.12
N HIS A 177 -7.84 8.02 9.55
CA HIS A 177 -8.22 9.30 10.15
C HIS A 177 -8.81 10.29 9.13
N PHE A 178 -8.16 10.48 7.98
CA PHE A 178 -8.52 11.54 7.02
C PHE A 178 -9.56 11.13 5.98
N SER A 179 -9.64 9.84 5.59
CA SER A 179 -10.54 9.40 4.51
C SER A 179 -12.03 9.66 4.78
N PRO A 180 -12.55 9.63 6.02
CA PRO A 180 -13.93 10.03 6.28
C PRO A 180 -14.18 11.54 6.13
N LEU A 181 -13.13 12.35 6.34
CA LEU A 181 -13.20 13.82 6.43
C LEU A 181 -12.96 14.52 5.09
N THR A 182 -12.48 13.77 4.07
CA THR A 182 -12.03 14.36 2.81
C THR A 182 -12.52 13.58 1.58
N ASP A 183 -12.31 14.18 0.40
CA ASP A 183 -12.47 13.48 -0.88
C ASP A 183 -11.27 12.56 -1.10
N SER A 184 -11.53 11.25 -1.20
CA SER A 184 -10.49 10.22 -1.32
C SER A 184 -9.62 10.38 -2.57
N VAL A 185 -10.22 10.76 -3.71
CA VAL A 185 -9.49 10.89 -4.98
C VAL A 185 -8.58 12.12 -4.98
N LYS A 186 -9.09 13.25 -4.46
CA LYS A 186 -8.29 14.46 -4.31
C LYS A 186 -7.16 14.27 -3.30
N MET A 187 -7.42 13.58 -2.19
CA MET A 187 -6.40 13.26 -1.19
C MET A 187 -5.31 12.37 -1.80
N SER A 188 -5.69 11.36 -2.60
CA SER A 188 -4.75 10.51 -3.33
C SER A 188 -3.90 11.31 -4.33
N CYS A 189 -4.50 12.24 -5.05
CA CYS A 189 -3.76 13.09 -5.99
C CYS A 189 -2.70 13.94 -5.27
N ILE A 190 -3.06 14.58 -4.15
CA ILE A 190 -2.13 15.38 -3.34
C ILE A 190 -1.00 14.50 -2.79
N GLN A 191 -1.31 13.30 -2.26
CA GLN A 191 -0.29 12.41 -1.71
C GLN A 191 0.77 12.05 -2.75
N PHE A 192 0.40 11.83 -4.03
CA PHE A 192 1.38 11.50 -5.06
C PHE A 192 2.25 12.68 -5.46
N TYR A 193 1.71 13.89 -5.52
CA TYR A 193 2.55 15.07 -5.78
C TYR A 193 3.50 15.36 -4.62
N VAL A 194 3.08 15.15 -3.37
CA VAL A 194 3.96 15.26 -2.19
C VAL A 194 5.04 14.16 -2.23
N CYS A 195 4.67 12.92 -2.52
CA CYS A 195 5.61 11.82 -2.66
C CYS A 195 6.61 12.10 -3.79
N ALA A 196 6.14 12.57 -4.96
CA ALA A 196 6.99 12.95 -6.07
C ALA A 196 7.97 14.08 -5.71
N ALA A 197 7.50 15.10 -4.99
CA ALA A 197 8.38 16.20 -4.57
C ALA A 197 9.51 15.72 -3.66
N ILE A 198 9.20 14.90 -2.65
CA ILE A 198 10.19 14.35 -1.71
C ILE A 198 11.15 13.39 -2.43
N ALA A 199 10.60 12.44 -3.22
CA ALA A 199 11.41 11.49 -3.98
C ALA A 199 12.27 12.18 -5.04
N GLY A 200 11.76 13.26 -5.68
CA GLY A 200 12.50 14.07 -6.63
C GLY A 200 13.70 14.77 -6.01
N VAL A 201 13.57 15.28 -4.79
CA VAL A 201 14.73 15.82 -4.04
C VAL A 201 15.75 14.71 -3.79
N GLY A 202 15.32 13.54 -3.32
CA GLY A 202 16.23 12.40 -3.11
C GLY A 202 16.91 11.94 -4.41
N MET A 203 16.16 11.88 -5.51
CA MET A 203 16.69 11.57 -6.85
C MET A 203 17.84 12.51 -7.26
N LEU A 204 17.64 13.81 -7.06
CA LEU A 204 18.65 14.82 -7.44
C LEU A 204 19.88 14.82 -6.52
N LEU A 205 19.72 14.42 -5.24
CA LEU A 205 20.81 14.42 -4.27
C LEU A 205 21.63 13.12 -4.28
N PHE A 206 21.02 11.98 -4.56
CA PHE A 206 21.63 10.65 -4.36
C PHE A 206 21.80 9.84 -5.64
N GLU A 207 21.15 10.24 -6.74
CA GLU A 207 21.17 9.49 -7.99
C GLU A 207 21.52 10.41 -9.16
N GLN A 208 21.94 9.79 -10.27
CA GLN A 208 22.17 10.48 -11.55
C GLN A 208 21.08 10.01 -12.54
N PRO A 209 19.89 10.64 -12.52
CA PRO A 209 18.78 10.18 -13.33
C PRO A 209 19.10 10.33 -14.82
N SER A 210 18.89 9.24 -15.59
CA SER A 210 19.05 9.21 -17.03
C SER A 210 17.71 9.00 -17.71
N LEU A 211 17.37 9.87 -18.67
CA LEU A 211 16.13 9.74 -19.44
C LEU A 211 16.12 8.43 -20.26
N SER A 212 17.27 8.02 -20.79
CA SER A 212 17.39 6.76 -21.54
C SER A 212 17.11 5.53 -20.66
N ALA A 213 17.65 5.52 -19.43
CA ALA A 213 17.38 4.46 -18.45
C ALA A 213 15.90 4.43 -18.03
N LEU A 214 15.29 5.60 -17.81
CA LEU A 214 13.87 5.71 -17.48
C LEU A 214 12.99 5.22 -18.63
N LEU A 215 13.35 5.54 -19.87
CA LEU A 215 12.65 5.04 -21.06
C LEU A 215 12.85 3.53 -21.23
N ALA A 216 14.00 2.96 -20.90
CA ALA A 216 14.18 1.51 -20.89
C ALA A 216 13.26 0.82 -19.86
N ALA A 217 13.03 1.45 -18.70
CA ALA A 217 12.13 0.99 -17.65
C ALA A 217 10.65 1.35 -17.87
N TRP A 218 10.22 1.80 -19.06
CA TRP A 218 8.89 2.38 -19.27
C TRP A 218 7.73 1.45 -18.85
N LYS A 219 7.83 0.14 -19.13
CA LYS A 219 6.77 -0.83 -18.78
C LYS A 219 6.56 -0.94 -17.28
N PRO A 220 7.58 -1.28 -16.46
CA PRO A 220 7.42 -1.35 -15.01
C PRO A 220 7.07 0.00 -14.39
N VAL A 221 7.60 1.12 -14.91
CA VAL A 221 7.28 2.47 -14.42
C VAL A 221 5.84 2.85 -14.72
N LEU A 222 5.34 2.54 -15.93
CA LEU A 222 3.95 2.80 -16.30
C LEU A 222 2.97 1.96 -15.47
N TYR A 223 3.25 0.67 -15.29
CA TYR A 223 2.43 -0.20 -14.44
C TYR A 223 2.40 0.32 -12.99
N ALA A 224 3.57 0.57 -12.41
CA ALA A 224 3.70 1.07 -11.05
C ALA A 224 3.07 2.47 -10.89
N GLY A 225 3.16 3.32 -11.89
CA GLY A 225 2.59 4.68 -11.88
C GLY A 225 1.08 4.69 -12.07
N ALA A 226 0.58 4.11 -13.14
CA ALA A 226 -0.85 4.19 -13.48
C ALA A 226 -1.71 3.25 -12.62
N LEU A 227 -1.34 1.97 -12.53
CA LEU A 227 -2.15 0.97 -11.84
C LEU A 227 -1.84 0.94 -10.33
N SER A 228 -0.58 0.80 -9.94
CA SER A 228 -0.24 0.70 -8.52
C SER A 228 -0.42 2.05 -7.81
N SER A 229 0.20 3.12 -8.32
CA SER A 229 0.07 4.45 -7.70
C SER A 229 -1.31 5.06 -7.98
N GLY A 230 -1.66 5.33 -9.22
CA GLY A 230 -2.90 6.01 -9.57
C GLY A 230 -4.16 5.27 -9.11
N ALA A 231 -4.33 4.01 -9.51
CA ALA A 231 -5.55 3.26 -9.19
C ALA A 231 -5.50 2.65 -7.78
N ALA A 232 -4.53 1.77 -7.45
CA ALA A 232 -4.60 0.95 -6.24
C ALA A 232 -4.54 1.77 -4.94
N TYR A 233 -3.65 2.75 -4.80
CA TYR A 233 -3.64 3.61 -3.60
C TYR A 233 -4.91 4.46 -3.48
N THR A 234 -5.50 4.89 -4.60
CA THR A 234 -6.82 5.58 -4.56
C THR A 234 -7.92 4.63 -4.10
N LEU A 235 -7.92 3.40 -4.63
CA LEU A 235 -8.84 2.35 -4.18
C LEU A 235 -8.63 1.99 -2.70
N GLN A 236 -7.38 2.00 -2.21
CA GLN A 236 -7.08 1.84 -0.79
C GLN A 236 -7.80 2.90 0.05
N ILE A 237 -7.65 4.18 -0.29
CA ILE A 237 -8.29 5.27 0.46
C ILE A 237 -9.82 5.14 0.44
N ILE A 238 -10.40 4.78 -0.72
CA ILE A 238 -11.84 4.55 -0.86
C ILE A 238 -12.29 3.33 -0.06
N GLY A 239 -11.56 2.22 -0.15
CA GLY A 239 -11.88 0.96 0.50
C GLY A 239 -11.72 1.00 2.02
N GLN A 240 -10.75 1.74 2.52
CA GLN A 240 -10.54 1.91 3.97
C GLN A 240 -11.59 2.81 4.63
N LYS A 241 -12.26 3.68 3.86
CA LYS A 241 -13.22 4.63 4.41
C LYS A 241 -14.33 3.93 5.20
N GLY A 242 -14.35 4.16 6.52
CA GLY A 242 -15.32 3.57 7.44
C GLY A 242 -15.12 2.06 7.72
N MET A 243 -13.95 1.50 7.40
CA MET A 243 -13.55 0.14 7.72
C MET A 243 -12.58 0.16 8.91
N ASN A 244 -12.58 -0.89 9.72
CA ASN A 244 -11.56 -1.06 10.75
C ASN A 244 -10.18 -1.22 10.09
N PRO A 245 -9.17 -0.42 10.44
CA PRO A 245 -7.86 -0.43 9.78
C PRO A 245 -7.14 -1.78 9.89
N THR A 246 -7.36 -2.54 10.98
CA THR A 246 -6.82 -3.89 11.12
C THR A 246 -7.42 -4.86 10.10
N VAL A 247 -8.73 -4.81 9.87
CA VAL A 247 -9.38 -5.63 8.83
C VAL A 247 -8.91 -5.22 7.45
N ALA A 248 -8.78 -3.92 7.21
CA ALA A 248 -8.26 -3.41 5.95
C ALA A 248 -6.82 -3.89 5.68
N SER A 249 -5.93 -3.79 6.67
CA SER A 249 -4.54 -4.26 6.55
C SER A 249 -4.46 -5.76 6.29
N LEU A 250 -5.33 -6.55 6.93
CA LEU A 250 -5.42 -7.99 6.72
C LEU A 250 -5.83 -8.34 5.27
N ILE A 251 -6.81 -7.64 4.71
CA ILE A 251 -7.21 -7.85 3.32
C ILE A 251 -6.09 -7.46 2.36
N MET A 252 -5.45 -6.32 2.62
CA MET A 252 -4.36 -5.83 1.76
C MET A 252 -3.13 -6.73 1.80
N SER A 253 -2.86 -7.44 2.90
CA SER A 253 -1.73 -8.38 2.99
C SER A 253 -1.83 -9.56 2.01
N LEU A 254 -2.99 -9.78 1.37
CA LEU A 254 -3.10 -10.70 0.22
C LEU A 254 -2.19 -10.30 -0.97
N GLU A 255 -1.65 -9.09 -0.98
CA GLU A 255 -0.62 -8.73 -1.97
C GLU A 255 0.53 -9.73 -2.00
N SER A 256 0.92 -10.28 -0.83
CA SER A 256 1.97 -11.31 -0.74
C SER A 256 1.55 -12.62 -1.40
N VAL A 257 0.29 -13.04 -1.25
CA VAL A 257 -0.25 -14.22 -1.94
C VAL A 257 -0.28 -13.99 -3.44
N ILE A 258 -0.76 -12.82 -3.87
CA ILE A 258 -0.85 -12.48 -5.28
C ILE A 258 0.55 -12.35 -5.90
N SER A 259 1.54 -11.84 -5.16
CA SER A 259 2.92 -11.73 -5.67
C SER A 259 3.54 -13.11 -5.94
N VAL A 260 3.30 -14.09 -5.07
CA VAL A 260 3.74 -15.47 -5.28
C VAL A 260 3.02 -16.12 -6.47
N LEU A 261 1.71 -15.93 -6.59
CA LEU A 261 0.93 -16.41 -7.73
C LEU A 261 1.37 -15.72 -9.05
N ALA A 262 1.68 -14.43 -9.00
CA ALA A 262 2.20 -13.70 -10.15
C ALA A 262 3.60 -14.21 -10.54
N GLY A 263 4.46 -14.50 -9.58
CA GLY A 263 5.76 -15.15 -9.80
C GLY A 263 5.60 -16.52 -10.49
N TRP A 264 4.65 -17.32 -10.05
CA TRP A 264 4.35 -18.61 -10.67
C TRP A 264 3.88 -18.46 -12.13
N VAL A 265 2.90 -17.56 -12.39
CA VAL A 265 2.30 -17.43 -13.71
C VAL A 265 3.18 -16.64 -14.68
N ILE A 266 3.82 -15.54 -14.23
CA ILE A 266 4.56 -14.60 -15.09
C ILE A 266 6.01 -15.01 -15.24
N LEU A 267 6.65 -15.47 -14.15
CA LEU A 267 8.07 -15.84 -14.12
C LEU A 267 8.29 -17.36 -14.19
N HIS A 268 7.22 -18.14 -14.35
CA HIS A 268 7.24 -19.61 -14.40
C HIS A 268 7.94 -20.26 -13.20
N GLN A 269 7.89 -19.62 -12.02
CA GLN A 269 8.42 -20.15 -10.78
C GLN A 269 7.57 -21.33 -10.29
N THR A 270 8.19 -22.34 -9.69
CA THR A 270 7.45 -23.49 -9.13
C THR A 270 6.90 -23.15 -7.75
N LEU A 271 5.62 -23.44 -7.51
CA LEU A 271 5.02 -23.32 -6.18
C LEU A 271 5.32 -24.58 -5.35
N SER A 272 5.92 -24.39 -4.19
CA SER A 272 6.11 -25.44 -3.21
C SER A 272 4.82 -25.73 -2.43
N GLY A 273 4.68 -26.95 -1.89
CA GLY A 273 3.54 -27.27 -1.00
C GLY A 273 3.47 -26.36 0.24
N ARG A 274 4.61 -25.84 0.68
CA ARG A 274 4.71 -24.86 1.78
C ARG A 274 4.07 -23.53 1.42
N GLU A 275 4.33 -23.00 0.23
CA GLU A 275 3.74 -21.76 -0.27
C GLU A 275 2.22 -21.89 -0.47
N ILE A 276 1.76 -23.04 -0.97
CA ILE A 276 0.33 -23.34 -1.08
C ILE A 276 -0.34 -23.33 0.31
N LEU A 277 0.27 -23.96 1.31
CA LEU A 277 -0.23 -23.93 2.68
C LEU A 277 -0.30 -22.48 3.21
N GLY A 278 0.74 -21.68 2.96
CA GLY A 278 0.76 -20.26 3.31
C GLY A 278 -0.41 -19.47 2.69
N CYS A 279 -0.68 -19.68 1.40
CA CYS A 279 -1.83 -19.08 0.72
C CYS A 279 -3.16 -19.46 1.39
N VAL A 280 -3.37 -20.75 1.69
CA VAL A 280 -4.60 -21.23 2.34
C VAL A 280 -4.79 -20.59 3.72
N LEU A 281 -3.72 -20.51 4.53
CA LEU A 281 -3.75 -19.89 5.86
C LEU A 281 -4.07 -18.38 5.76
N MET A 282 -3.53 -17.68 4.79
CA MET A 282 -3.82 -16.27 4.55
C MET A 282 -5.29 -16.03 4.19
N PHE A 283 -5.86 -16.83 3.29
CA PHE A 283 -7.29 -16.74 2.97
C PHE A 283 -8.17 -17.07 4.17
N ALA A 284 -7.85 -18.12 4.93
CA ALA A 284 -8.58 -18.49 6.15
C ALA A 284 -8.54 -17.36 7.20
N ALA A 285 -7.39 -16.71 7.37
CA ALA A 285 -7.22 -15.57 8.27
C ALA A 285 -8.16 -14.39 7.93
N ILE A 286 -8.27 -14.07 6.64
CA ILE A 286 -9.13 -12.98 6.18
C ILE A 286 -10.60 -13.31 6.38
N ILE A 287 -11.02 -14.54 6.06
CA ILE A 287 -12.40 -14.99 6.30
C ILE A 287 -12.71 -14.89 7.80
N LEU A 288 -11.81 -15.40 8.66
CA LEU A 288 -11.98 -15.37 10.11
C LEU A 288 -12.15 -13.94 10.65
N ALA A 289 -11.32 -13.00 10.18
CA ALA A 289 -11.37 -11.61 10.63
C ALA A 289 -12.64 -10.85 10.16
N GLN A 290 -13.33 -11.33 9.13
CA GLN A 290 -14.57 -10.73 8.62
C GLN A 290 -15.84 -11.32 9.25
N LEU A 291 -15.73 -12.43 9.99
CA LEU A 291 -16.87 -13.00 10.70
C LEU A 291 -17.38 -12.03 11.77
N PRO A 292 -18.71 -11.96 11.99
CA PRO A 292 -19.28 -11.13 13.01
C PRO A 292 -18.85 -11.64 14.40
N ASP A 293 -18.08 -10.79 15.13
CA ASP A 293 -17.71 -11.09 16.50
C ASP A 293 -18.86 -10.67 17.44
N LYS A 294 -19.58 -11.65 18.00
CA LYS A 294 -20.70 -11.41 18.92
C LYS A 294 -20.25 -10.76 20.25
N ASN A 295 -18.94 -10.74 20.50
CA ASN A 295 -18.35 -10.22 21.75
C ASN A 295 -17.60 -8.89 21.53
N ALA A 296 -17.66 -8.30 20.34
CA ALA A 296 -17.08 -6.97 20.08
C ALA A 296 -18.09 -5.89 20.51
N VAL A 297 -18.08 -5.54 21.78
CA VAL A 297 -18.72 -4.35 22.36
C VAL A 297 -17.66 -3.33 22.75
#